data_f4b600d94289a384769287d620e52503
#
_entry.id   f4b600d94289a384769287d620e52503
#
_cell.length_a   1.000
_cell.length_b   1.000
_cell.length_c   1.000
_cell.angle_alpha   90.00
_cell.angle_beta   90.00
_cell.angle_gamma   90.00
#
_symmetry.space_group_name_H-M   'P 1'
#
loop_
_entity.id
_entity.type
_entity.pdbx_description
1 polymer ?
#
loop_
_entity_poly.entity_id
_entity_poly.type
_entity_poly.pdbx_seq_one_letter_code
_entity_poly.pdbx_strand_id
1 'polypeptide(L)'
;MKNLDNGKLLSDYGNVLVLLLLCVVISVVTLEEQSPRSTAAAENLAAIIVGDAGKDANILILVRRGEGQQEFANTLKNTLSKAGLNVTDTVVGTPADARAALGKQTEALDVIATDEHMAAFCLEQLPKLAKKYPTLANTTAYQPKKHLWPNFLKKENLLNVLKQISVVAIIAIGMTMVIITAGIDLSVGSLIAFSGVITALSIQQLSGGADPTTGHLVLGCAAGILVCALIGMGTGGLVTLFNIPAFIVTLGVMFIAKGLAFIFSQSAPIPIANEGFAWLGRGSDLMGLPNSVVLMLLLYGIAHVIMTHTSIGRYIYAVGGNPEAARLSGVPVKWVLVFVYTLCGLLAGLGGVMEASLHITGDPKSGTLVELQVIAAVVVGGTSLAGGQGKIFGTLVGALIIGVIRNGMNLTGVEAHMQSVVYGVVILIAVMVDQLKNRAQKTN
;
A
#
# COMPACT_ATOMS: atom_id res chain seq x y z
N MET A 1 -11.57 -17.12 -37.61
CA MET A 1 -11.19 -16.12 -36.63
C MET A 1 -12.49 -15.51 -36.10
N LYS A 2 -12.90 -15.83 -34.84
CA LYS A 2 -14.07 -15.24 -34.21
C LYS A 2 -13.80 -13.73 -34.07
N ASN A 3 -14.65 -12.90 -34.65
CA ASN A 3 -14.66 -11.47 -34.37
C ASN A 3 -14.76 -11.30 -32.85
N LEU A 4 -13.67 -10.90 -32.20
CA LEU A 4 -13.70 -10.45 -30.81
C LEU A 4 -14.63 -9.25 -30.78
N ASP A 5 -15.76 -9.42 -30.16
CA ASP A 5 -16.77 -8.34 -29.99
C ASP A 5 -16.14 -7.28 -29.08
N ASN A 6 -15.57 -6.24 -29.68
CA ASN A 6 -14.85 -5.17 -28.99
C ASN A 6 -15.70 -4.52 -27.90
N GLY A 7 -17.03 -4.54 -28.04
CA GLY A 7 -17.97 -4.05 -27.02
C GLY A 7 -17.99 -4.93 -25.77
N LYS A 8 -17.87 -6.25 -25.90
CA LYS A 8 -17.82 -7.19 -24.79
C LYS A 8 -16.51 -7.13 -24.01
N LEU A 9 -15.38 -6.99 -24.73
CA LEU A 9 -14.06 -6.81 -24.14
C LEU A 9 -13.98 -5.52 -23.31
N LEU A 10 -14.48 -4.41 -23.83
CA LEU A 10 -14.53 -3.15 -23.06
C LEU A 10 -15.49 -3.23 -21.85
N SER A 11 -16.58 -3.97 -21.97
CA SER A 11 -17.54 -4.13 -20.86
C SER A 11 -16.98 -4.99 -19.74
N ASP A 12 -16.23 -6.06 -20.04
CA ASP A 12 -15.74 -7.00 -19.03
C ASP A 12 -14.37 -6.60 -18.44
N TYR A 13 -13.51 -5.94 -19.22
CA TYR A 13 -12.13 -5.61 -18.84
C TYR A 13 -11.81 -4.11 -18.82
N GLY A 14 -12.81 -3.24 -19.00
CA GLY A 14 -12.59 -1.78 -19.05
C GLY A 14 -11.83 -1.24 -17.84
N ASN A 15 -12.14 -1.73 -16.64
CA ASN A 15 -11.47 -1.27 -15.41
C ASN A 15 -9.99 -1.70 -15.35
N VAL A 16 -9.65 -2.89 -15.88
CA VAL A 16 -8.28 -3.35 -16.00
C VAL A 16 -7.51 -2.49 -16.99
N LEU A 17 -8.14 -2.12 -18.10
CA LEU A 17 -7.53 -1.23 -19.10
C LEU A 17 -7.25 0.17 -18.53
N VAL A 18 -8.18 0.71 -17.74
CA VAL A 18 -7.98 1.99 -17.01
C VAL A 18 -6.81 1.88 -16.04
N LEU A 19 -6.71 0.78 -15.28
CA LEU A 19 -5.57 0.55 -14.38
C LEU A 19 -4.24 0.55 -15.14
N LEU A 20 -4.16 -0.20 -16.25
CA LEU A 20 -2.95 -0.26 -17.06
C LEU A 20 -2.58 1.10 -17.66
N LEU A 21 -3.57 1.84 -18.17
CA LEU A 21 -3.36 3.19 -18.68
C LEU A 21 -2.81 4.13 -17.60
N LEU A 22 -3.38 4.08 -16.39
CA LEU A 22 -2.89 4.87 -15.26
C LEU A 22 -1.45 4.48 -14.88
N CYS A 23 -1.13 3.19 -14.84
CA CYS A 23 0.23 2.73 -14.59
C CYS A 23 1.22 3.28 -15.63
N VAL A 24 0.84 3.30 -16.91
CA VAL A 24 1.67 3.88 -17.99
C VAL A 24 1.83 5.38 -17.79
N VAL A 25 0.74 6.12 -17.56
CA VAL A 25 0.80 7.58 -17.36
C VAL A 25 1.69 7.93 -16.16
N ILE A 26 1.48 7.27 -15.02
CA ILE A 26 2.27 7.53 -13.81
C ILE A 26 3.73 7.12 -14.03
N SER A 27 4.00 6.03 -14.76
CA SER A 27 5.37 5.64 -15.11
C SER A 27 6.07 6.73 -15.92
N VAL A 28 5.39 7.32 -16.90
CA VAL A 28 5.96 8.40 -17.72
C VAL A 28 6.20 9.66 -16.89
N VAL A 29 5.23 10.04 -16.04
CA VAL A 29 5.33 11.26 -15.20
C VAL A 29 6.41 11.12 -14.11
N THR A 30 6.70 9.89 -13.66
CA THR A 30 7.70 9.60 -12.62
C THR A 30 9.05 9.13 -13.17
N LEU A 31 9.31 9.36 -14.49
CA LEU A 31 10.61 9.11 -15.10
C LEU A 31 11.66 10.02 -14.45
N GLU A 32 12.71 9.41 -13.91
CA GLU A 32 13.81 10.13 -13.28
C GLU A 32 15.14 9.45 -13.60
N GLU A 33 16.20 10.25 -13.71
CA GLU A 33 17.55 9.72 -13.84
C GLU A 33 17.93 8.97 -12.56
N GLN A 34 18.28 7.71 -12.72
CA GLN A 34 18.66 6.84 -11.60
C GLN A 34 20.02 6.20 -11.83
N SER A 35 20.77 6.14 -10.78
CA SER A 35 22.01 5.38 -10.75
C SER A 35 21.72 3.97 -10.23
N PRO A 36 21.98 2.95 -11.04
CA PRO A 36 21.72 1.57 -10.65
C PRO A 36 22.64 1.16 -9.48
N ARG A 37 22.06 0.38 -8.55
CA ARG A 37 22.77 -0.15 -7.35
C ARG A 37 22.90 -1.67 -7.36
N SER A 38 22.68 -2.29 -8.52
CA SER A 38 22.73 -3.73 -8.69
C SER A 38 24.18 -4.23 -8.87
N THR A 39 24.38 -5.54 -8.70
CA THR A 39 25.65 -6.21 -9.04
C THR A 39 26.05 -5.97 -10.49
N ALA A 40 25.09 -6.00 -11.42
CA ALA A 40 25.33 -5.66 -12.82
C ALA A 40 25.83 -4.22 -13.03
N ALA A 41 25.37 -3.28 -12.21
CA ALA A 41 25.85 -1.90 -12.26
C ALA A 41 27.29 -1.77 -11.74
N ALA A 42 27.64 -2.55 -10.73
CA ALA A 42 29.02 -2.63 -10.23
C ALA A 42 29.96 -3.22 -11.29
N GLU A 43 29.53 -4.26 -12.00
CA GLU A 43 30.29 -4.86 -13.10
C GLU A 43 30.47 -3.87 -14.27
N ASN A 44 29.43 -3.15 -14.66
CA ASN A 44 29.48 -2.14 -15.69
C ASN A 44 30.40 -0.97 -15.29
N LEU A 45 30.33 -0.51 -14.04
CA LEU A 45 31.23 0.52 -13.54
C LEU A 45 32.69 0.04 -13.55
N ALA A 46 32.93 -1.19 -13.10
CA ALA A 46 34.25 -1.80 -13.16
C ALA A 46 34.78 -1.86 -14.59
N ALA A 47 33.95 -2.24 -15.56
CA ALA A 47 34.35 -2.28 -16.99
C ALA A 47 34.73 -0.89 -17.53
N ILE A 48 34.03 0.17 -17.12
CA ILE A 48 34.38 1.55 -17.47
C ILE A 48 35.75 1.92 -16.87
N ILE A 49 35.94 1.66 -15.58
CA ILE A 49 37.20 1.97 -14.88
C ILE A 49 38.37 1.20 -15.48
N VAL A 50 38.18 -0.08 -15.78
CA VAL A 50 39.24 -0.92 -16.43
C VAL A 50 39.59 -0.39 -17.83
N GLY A 51 38.62 0.19 -18.55
CA GLY A 51 38.89 0.78 -19.87
C GLY A 51 39.64 2.11 -19.82
N ASP A 52 39.42 2.90 -18.78
CA ASP A 52 39.97 4.26 -18.67
C ASP A 52 41.17 4.37 -17.77
N ALA A 53 41.30 3.50 -16.78
CA ALA A 53 42.43 3.52 -15.82
C ALA A 53 43.61 2.69 -16.30
N GLY A 54 44.84 3.12 -15.95
CA GLY A 54 46.06 2.36 -16.20
C GLY A 54 46.12 1.03 -15.40
N LYS A 55 46.93 0.07 -15.85
CA LYS A 55 47.01 -1.26 -15.26
C LYS A 55 47.41 -1.30 -13.78
N ASP A 56 48.07 -0.27 -13.27
CA ASP A 56 48.54 -0.17 -11.88
C ASP A 56 47.79 0.92 -11.08
N ALA A 57 46.61 1.33 -11.53
CA ALA A 57 45.85 2.39 -10.89
C ALA A 57 45.41 2.02 -9.49
N ASN A 58 45.62 2.94 -8.53
CA ASN A 58 45.16 2.85 -7.17
C ASN A 58 43.68 3.32 -7.08
N ILE A 59 42.82 2.45 -6.62
CA ILE A 59 41.38 2.67 -6.58
C ILE A 59 40.87 2.66 -5.15
N LEU A 60 40.09 3.68 -4.79
CA LEU A 60 39.34 3.73 -3.54
C LEU A 60 37.84 3.58 -3.86
N ILE A 61 37.17 2.62 -3.21
CA ILE A 61 35.75 2.43 -3.34
C ILE A 61 35.02 3.18 -2.20
N LEU A 62 34.18 4.14 -2.55
CA LEU A 62 33.41 4.94 -1.60
C LEU A 62 31.91 4.79 -1.91
N VAL A 63 31.18 4.14 -1.03
CA VAL A 63 29.74 3.86 -1.21
C VAL A 63 28.97 4.27 0.05
N ARG A 64 27.82 4.93 -0.11
CA ARG A 64 26.98 5.32 1.01
C ARG A 64 26.35 4.07 1.67
N ARG A 65 26.25 4.07 3.02
CA ARG A 65 25.58 3.00 3.75
C ARG A 65 24.09 2.93 3.35
N GLY A 66 23.62 1.74 2.98
CA GLY A 66 22.24 1.47 2.57
C GLY A 66 22.03 0.02 2.15
N GLU A 67 20.79 -0.35 1.91
CA GLU A 67 20.43 -1.70 1.46
C GLU A 67 21.03 -1.99 0.07
N GLY A 68 21.61 -3.18 -0.11
CA GLY A 68 22.28 -3.58 -1.35
C GLY A 68 23.65 -2.95 -1.62
N GLN A 69 24.04 -1.90 -0.88
CA GLN A 69 25.27 -1.15 -1.13
C GLN A 69 26.53 -1.94 -0.76
N GLN A 70 26.44 -2.79 0.26
CA GLN A 70 27.57 -3.68 0.62
C GLN A 70 27.83 -4.71 -0.49
N GLU A 71 26.76 -5.25 -1.10
CA GLU A 71 26.87 -6.20 -2.20
C GLU A 71 27.43 -5.52 -3.46
N PHE A 72 26.94 -4.31 -3.78
CA PHE A 72 27.51 -3.48 -4.84
C PHE A 72 29.01 -3.24 -4.65
N ALA A 73 29.43 -2.78 -3.47
CA ALA A 73 30.83 -2.51 -3.15
C ALA A 73 31.70 -3.77 -3.25
N ASN A 74 31.22 -4.91 -2.74
CA ASN A 74 31.92 -6.19 -2.79
C ASN A 74 32.07 -6.70 -4.24
N THR A 75 31.01 -6.60 -5.04
CA THR A 75 31.05 -6.98 -6.46
C THR A 75 32.01 -6.10 -7.23
N LEU A 76 31.98 -4.79 -7.02
CA LEU A 76 32.89 -3.82 -7.63
C LEU A 76 34.33 -4.14 -7.28
N LYS A 77 34.63 -4.33 -5.99
CA LYS A 77 35.97 -4.73 -5.50
C LYS A 77 36.47 -6.00 -6.18
N ASN A 78 35.62 -7.04 -6.16
CA ASN A 78 36.02 -8.35 -6.72
C ASN A 78 36.28 -8.25 -8.24
N THR A 79 35.46 -7.48 -8.97
CA THR A 79 35.62 -7.32 -10.41
C THR A 79 36.87 -6.52 -10.76
N LEU A 80 37.15 -5.41 -10.06
CA LEU A 80 38.37 -4.60 -10.25
C LEU A 80 39.63 -5.37 -9.89
N SER A 81 39.62 -6.11 -8.77
CA SER A 81 40.76 -6.93 -8.38
C SER A 81 41.02 -8.08 -9.35
N LYS A 82 40.00 -8.72 -9.91
CA LYS A 82 40.16 -9.74 -10.97
C LYS A 82 40.73 -9.16 -12.26
N ALA A 83 40.47 -7.88 -12.55
CA ALA A 83 41.04 -7.17 -13.68
C ALA A 83 42.52 -6.72 -13.44
N GLY A 84 43.08 -6.99 -12.26
CA GLY A 84 44.48 -6.65 -11.91
C GLY A 84 44.69 -5.23 -11.40
N LEU A 85 43.60 -4.50 -11.07
CA LEU A 85 43.69 -3.15 -10.52
C LEU A 85 43.85 -3.19 -8.99
N ASN A 86 44.58 -2.21 -8.42
CA ASN A 86 44.87 -2.13 -7.01
C ASN A 86 43.75 -1.43 -6.24
N VAL A 87 42.88 -2.17 -5.55
CA VAL A 87 41.86 -1.58 -4.66
C VAL A 87 42.47 -1.33 -3.28
N THR A 88 42.78 -0.07 -3.00
CA THR A 88 43.47 0.35 -1.76
C THR A 88 42.57 0.22 -0.52
N ASP A 89 41.30 0.58 -0.62
CA ASP A 89 40.33 0.45 0.47
C ASP A 89 38.90 0.42 -0.07
N THR A 90 37.96 -0.02 0.77
CA THR A 90 36.51 -0.05 0.45
C THR A 90 35.72 0.47 1.65
N VAL A 91 35.16 1.64 1.52
CA VAL A 91 34.40 2.33 2.57
C VAL A 91 32.93 2.36 2.22
N VAL A 92 32.11 1.68 3.03
CA VAL A 92 30.64 1.75 2.99
C VAL A 92 30.18 2.53 4.22
N GLY A 93 29.93 3.83 4.07
CA GLY A 93 29.71 4.70 5.21
C GLY A 93 29.03 6.03 4.88
N THR A 94 29.33 7.01 5.73
CA THR A 94 28.86 8.39 5.61
C THR A 94 29.88 9.27 4.85
N PRO A 95 29.51 10.49 4.42
CA PRO A 95 30.47 11.46 3.88
C PRO A 95 31.64 11.77 4.82
N ALA A 96 31.44 11.65 6.14
CA ALA A 96 32.50 11.84 7.13
C ALA A 96 33.53 10.69 7.07
N ASP A 97 33.04 9.45 6.92
CA ASP A 97 33.90 8.25 6.77
C ASP A 97 34.71 8.33 5.46
N ALA A 98 34.06 8.76 4.37
CA ALA A 98 34.70 8.99 3.08
C ALA A 98 35.81 10.05 3.17
N ARG A 99 35.57 11.17 3.86
CA ARG A 99 36.57 12.21 4.09
C ARG A 99 37.73 11.71 4.91
N ALA A 100 37.47 10.90 5.93
CA ALA A 100 38.51 10.28 6.74
C ALA A 100 39.39 9.30 5.94
N ALA A 101 38.78 8.51 5.07
CA ALA A 101 39.48 7.57 4.20
C ALA A 101 40.36 8.29 3.16
N LEU A 102 39.84 9.36 2.55
CA LEU A 102 40.60 10.20 1.61
C LEU A 102 41.81 10.86 2.28
N GLY A 103 41.67 11.30 3.55
CA GLY A 103 42.75 11.91 4.31
C GLY A 103 43.83 10.94 4.79
N LYS A 104 43.57 9.63 4.76
CA LYS A 104 44.54 8.57 5.15
C LYS A 104 45.36 8.04 3.98
N GLN A 105 45.10 8.46 2.74
CA GLN A 105 45.80 7.97 1.56
C GLN A 105 47.27 8.44 1.58
N THR A 106 48.20 7.49 1.66
CA THR A 106 49.64 7.74 1.68
C THR A 106 50.26 7.70 0.29
N GLU A 107 49.62 7.00 -0.64
CA GLU A 107 50.02 6.89 -2.05
C GLU A 107 49.10 7.72 -2.94
N ALA A 108 49.55 8.02 -4.16
CA ALA A 108 48.71 8.72 -5.15
C ALA A 108 47.49 7.88 -5.46
N LEU A 109 46.32 8.48 -5.35
CA LEU A 109 45.04 7.87 -5.68
C LEU A 109 44.60 8.30 -7.09
N ASP A 110 44.41 7.32 -7.98
CA ASP A 110 44.05 7.60 -9.37
C ASP A 110 42.55 7.65 -9.57
N VAL A 111 41.83 6.72 -8.91
CA VAL A 111 40.39 6.53 -9.13
C VAL A 111 39.61 6.43 -7.82
N ILE A 112 38.49 7.10 -7.75
CA ILE A 112 37.44 6.85 -6.77
C ILE A 112 36.25 6.21 -7.50
N ALA A 113 35.95 4.96 -7.15
CA ALA A 113 34.75 4.27 -7.62
C ALA A 113 33.63 4.45 -6.60
N THR A 114 32.48 5.02 -7.01
CA THR A 114 31.49 5.50 -6.05
C THR A 114 30.05 5.26 -6.52
N ASP A 115 29.08 5.38 -5.60
CA ASP A 115 27.67 5.51 -5.92
C ASP A 115 27.30 6.99 -6.20
N GLU A 116 26.07 7.25 -6.63
CA GLU A 116 25.60 8.61 -6.96
C GLU A 116 25.76 9.59 -5.79
N HIS A 117 25.43 9.15 -4.58
CA HIS A 117 25.44 10.04 -3.42
C HIS A 117 26.88 10.42 -3.01
N MET A 118 27.80 9.47 -3.07
CA MET A 118 29.21 9.74 -2.80
C MET A 118 29.87 10.45 -3.98
N ALA A 119 29.38 10.25 -5.21
CA ALA A 119 29.84 11.03 -6.37
C ALA A 119 29.59 12.52 -6.22
N ALA A 120 28.40 12.93 -5.75
CA ALA A 120 28.10 14.32 -5.45
C ALA A 120 29.05 14.91 -4.39
N PHE A 121 29.31 14.13 -3.33
CA PHE A 121 30.30 14.49 -2.31
C PHE A 121 31.70 14.63 -2.90
N CYS A 122 32.13 13.68 -3.74
CA CYS A 122 33.45 13.72 -4.38
C CYS A 122 33.58 14.94 -5.29
N LEU A 123 32.59 15.23 -6.16
CA LEU A 123 32.61 16.39 -7.05
C LEU A 123 32.77 17.71 -6.29
N GLU A 124 32.12 17.86 -5.13
CA GLU A 124 32.20 19.08 -4.34
C GLU A 124 33.49 19.20 -3.52
N GLN A 125 33.92 18.09 -2.90
CA GLN A 125 34.97 18.11 -1.87
C GLN A 125 36.35 17.75 -2.43
N LEU A 126 36.45 16.93 -3.49
CA LEU A 126 37.74 16.49 -4.04
C LEU A 126 38.62 17.67 -4.44
N PRO A 127 38.14 18.73 -5.11
CA PRO A 127 38.98 19.88 -5.45
C PRO A 127 39.53 20.65 -4.22
N LYS A 128 38.77 20.61 -3.12
CA LYS A 128 39.17 21.23 -1.85
C LYS A 128 40.19 20.37 -1.10
N LEU A 129 40.00 19.05 -1.10
CA LEU A 129 40.83 18.08 -0.47
C LEU A 129 42.18 17.90 -1.22
N ALA A 130 42.19 17.97 -2.57
CA ALA A 130 43.38 17.91 -3.39
C ALA A 130 44.36 19.06 -3.09
N LYS A 131 43.85 20.22 -2.69
CA LYS A 131 44.72 21.32 -2.22
C LYS A 131 45.44 21.02 -0.90
N LYS A 132 44.81 20.18 -0.07
CA LYS A 132 45.37 19.80 1.28
C LYS A 132 46.16 18.50 1.20
N TYR A 133 45.81 17.60 0.34
CA TYR A 133 46.42 16.28 0.18
C TYR A 133 46.92 16.11 -1.26
N PRO A 134 48.19 16.27 -1.55
CA PRO A 134 48.78 16.15 -2.90
C PRO A 134 48.51 14.79 -3.57
N THR A 135 48.32 13.73 -2.75
CA THR A 135 47.98 12.39 -3.21
C THR A 135 46.63 12.31 -3.98
N LEU A 136 45.77 13.31 -3.86
CA LEU A 136 44.47 13.39 -4.51
C LEU A 136 44.45 14.32 -5.74
N ALA A 137 45.60 14.88 -6.14
CA ALA A 137 45.64 15.95 -7.17
C ALA A 137 45.11 15.52 -8.53
N ASN A 138 45.32 14.25 -8.93
CA ASN A 138 44.91 13.72 -10.23
C ASN A 138 43.77 12.67 -10.11
N THR A 139 43.10 12.61 -8.98
CA THR A 139 42.05 11.61 -8.73
C THR A 139 40.78 11.91 -9.50
N THR A 140 40.31 10.92 -10.25
CA THR A 140 39.02 11.00 -10.97
C THR A 140 37.96 10.15 -10.28
N ALA A 141 36.74 10.70 -10.09
CA ALA A 141 35.64 9.96 -9.51
C ALA A 141 34.72 9.37 -10.60
N TYR A 142 34.50 8.06 -10.53
CA TYR A 142 33.61 7.33 -11.42
C TYR A 142 32.36 6.86 -10.69
N GLN A 143 31.23 6.98 -11.37
CA GLN A 143 29.93 6.50 -10.89
C GLN A 143 29.22 5.69 -11.99
N PRO A 144 28.27 4.81 -11.62
CA PRO A 144 27.47 4.09 -12.61
C PRO A 144 26.76 5.05 -13.57
N LYS A 145 26.67 4.65 -14.84
CA LYS A 145 25.92 5.45 -15.84
C LYS A 145 24.48 5.57 -15.40
N LYS A 146 23.97 6.80 -15.36
CA LYS A 146 22.58 7.08 -15.10
C LYS A 146 21.71 6.55 -16.24
N HIS A 147 20.54 6.05 -15.90
CA HIS A 147 19.52 5.66 -16.85
C HIS A 147 18.16 6.19 -16.40
N LEU A 148 17.31 6.52 -17.35
CA LEU A 148 15.94 6.92 -17.07
C LEU A 148 15.12 5.70 -16.67
N TRP A 149 14.56 5.72 -15.47
CA TRP A 149 13.68 4.67 -14.96
C TRP A 149 12.52 5.27 -14.16
N PRO A 150 11.27 4.78 -14.33
CA PRO A 150 10.15 5.29 -13.57
C PRO A 150 10.29 4.95 -12.08
N ASN A 151 10.19 5.94 -11.21
CA ASN A 151 10.12 5.71 -9.76
C ASN A 151 8.91 4.85 -9.38
N PHE A 152 7.82 4.96 -10.13
CA PHE A 152 6.62 4.15 -9.96
C PHE A 152 6.90 2.65 -10.08
N LEU A 153 7.70 2.21 -11.06
CA LEU A 153 7.96 0.79 -11.33
C LEU A 153 9.06 0.16 -10.45
N LYS A 154 9.63 0.90 -9.51
CA LYS A 154 10.54 0.30 -8.52
C LYS A 154 9.81 -0.75 -7.71
N LYS A 155 10.45 -1.91 -7.49
CA LYS A 155 9.88 -3.04 -6.73
C LYS A 155 9.38 -2.60 -5.36
N GLU A 156 10.18 -1.81 -4.64
CA GLU A 156 9.86 -1.29 -3.32
C GLU A 156 8.60 -0.41 -3.36
N ASN A 157 8.46 0.43 -4.41
CA ASN A 157 7.29 1.27 -4.58
C ASN A 157 6.04 0.46 -4.89
N LEU A 158 6.12 -0.54 -5.78
CA LEU A 158 4.99 -1.42 -6.09
C LEU A 158 4.52 -2.21 -4.85
N LEU A 159 5.47 -2.73 -4.06
CA LEU A 159 5.14 -3.41 -2.80
C LEU A 159 4.51 -2.44 -1.78
N ASN A 160 4.97 -1.19 -1.72
CA ASN A 160 4.39 -0.16 -0.87
C ASN A 160 2.96 0.19 -1.31
N VAL A 161 2.70 0.30 -2.62
CA VAL A 161 1.34 0.50 -3.16
C VAL A 161 0.42 -0.63 -2.71
N LEU A 162 0.83 -1.89 -2.92
CA LEU A 162 0.05 -3.06 -2.53
C LEU A 162 -0.21 -3.09 -1.02
N LYS A 163 0.80 -2.77 -0.20
CA LYS A 163 0.68 -2.71 1.26
C LYS A 163 -0.30 -1.63 1.72
N GLN A 164 -0.20 -0.42 1.17
CA GLN A 164 -1.08 0.69 1.55
C GLN A 164 -2.53 0.45 1.15
N ILE A 165 -2.75 -0.17 -0.01
CA ILE A 165 -4.11 -0.43 -0.50
C ILE A 165 -4.75 -1.66 0.17
N SER A 166 -3.98 -2.55 0.80
CA SER A 166 -4.50 -3.79 1.37
C SER A 166 -5.59 -3.56 2.41
N VAL A 167 -5.48 -2.52 3.24
CA VAL A 167 -6.51 -2.15 4.23
C VAL A 167 -7.81 -1.74 3.53
N VAL A 168 -7.73 -0.80 2.58
CA VAL A 168 -8.89 -0.33 1.80
C VAL A 168 -9.52 -1.48 1.03
N ALA A 169 -8.69 -2.32 0.39
CA ALA A 169 -9.15 -3.45 -0.40
C ALA A 169 -9.88 -4.50 0.44
N ILE A 170 -9.37 -4.84 1.63
CA ILE A 170 -10.03 -5.80 2.53
C ILE A 170 -11.40 -5.28 2.96
N ILE A 171 -11.51 -4.03 3.35
CA ILE A 171 -12.78 -3.42 3.74
C ILE A 171 -13.73 -3.34 2.55
N ALA A 172 -13.21 -3.07 1.34
CA ALA A 172 -13.98 -3.01 0.11
C ALA A 172 -14.67 -4.34 -0.23
N ILE A 173 -14.21 -5.49 0.26
CA ILE A 173 -14.93 -6.76 0.14
C ILE A 173 -16.30 -6.67 0.82
N GLY A 174 -16.34 -6.24 2.08
CA GLY A 174 -17.58 -6.06 2.83
C GLY A 174 -18.46 -4.98 2.21
N MET A 175 -17.88 -3.84 1.87
CA MET A 175 -18.58 -2.74 1.21
C MET A 175 -19.19 -3.15 -0.14
N THR A 176 -18.52 -4.03 -0.89
CA THR A 176 -19.08 -4.56 -2.16
C THR A 176 -20.37 -5.32 -1.90
N MET A 177 -20.42 -6.15 -0.87
CA MET A 177 -21.63 -6.89 -0.51
C MET A 177 -22.72 -5.95 0.00
N VAL A 178 -22.39 -4.92 0.77
CA VAL A 178 -23.31 -3.87 1.23
C VAL A 178 -23.88 -3.11 0.02
N ILE A 179 -23.04 -2.67 -0.92
CA ILE A 179 -23.49 -1.92 -2.10
C ILE A 179 -24.31 -2.81 -3.04
N ILE A 180 -23.95 -4.08 -3.23
CA ILE A 180 -24.77 -5.03 -4.01
C ILE A 180 -26.16 -5.17 -3.40
N THR A 181 -26.34 -5.10 -2.07
CA THR A 181 -27.67 -5.10 -1.42
C THR A 181 -28.34 -3.71 -1.43
N ALA A 182 -27.88 -2.77 -2.26
CA ALA A 182 -28.36 -1.39 -2.36
C ALA A 182 -28.20 -0.58 -1.06
N GLY A 183 -27.25 -0.95 -0.20
CA GLY A 183 -26.90 -0.22 1.01
C GLY A 183 -25.59 0.59 0.84
N ILE A 184 -25.32 1.48 1.78
CA ILE A 184 -24.04 2.19 1.91
C ILE A 184 -23.65 2.16 3.39
N ASP A 185 -22.39 1.84 3.68
CA ASP A 185 -21.85 1.85 5.04
C ASP A 185 -20.79 2.93 5.20
N LEU A 186 -21.16 4.05 5.83
CA LEU A 186 -20.27 5.16 6.11
C LEU A 186 -19.45 4.98 7.40
N SER A 187 -19.74 3.94 8.19
CA SER A 187 -19.10 3.75 9.50
C SER A 187 -17.70 3.13 9.43
N VAL A 188 -17.34 2.51 8.31
CA VAL A 188 -16.11 1.67 8.19
C VAL A 188 -14.83 2.43 8.58
N GLY A 189 -14.70 3.70 8.20
CA GLY A 189 -13.54 4.53 8.57
C GLY A 189 -13.43 4.75 10.08
N SER A 190 -14.55 5.04 10.74
CA SER A 190 -14.59 5.20 12.20
C SER A 190 -14.40 3.88 12.94
N LEU A 191 -14.85 2.75 12.36
CA LEU A 191 -14.62 1.42 12.90
C LEU A 191 -13.14 1.02 12.85
N ILE A 192 -12.38 1.47 11.85
CA ILE A 192 -10.91 1.32 11.80
C ILE A 192 -10.27 1.94 13.06
N ALA A 193 -10.58 3.21 13.32
CA ALA A 193 -10.06 3.91 14.49
C ALA A 193 -10.46 3.22 15.78
N PHE A 194 -11.75 2.89 15.91
CA PHE A 194 -12.29 2.26 17.11
C PHE A 194 -11.67 0.87 17.36
N SER A 195 -11.54 0.05 16.31
CA SER A 195 -10.87 -1.26 16.42
C SER A 195 -9.41 -1.12 16.88
N GLY A 196 -8.65 -0.20 16.29
CA GLY A 196 -7.25 0.04 16.68
C GLY A 196 -7.13 0.46 18.15
N VAL A 197 -7.99 1.35 18.60
CA VAL A 197 -8.04 1.82 20.00
C VAL A 197 -8.41 0.67 20.95
N ILE A 198 -9.47 -0.10 20.65
CA ILE A 198 -9.88 -1.26 21.48
C ILE A 198 -8.78 -2.32 21.51
N THR A 199 -8.14 -2.59 20.39
CA THR A 199 -7.00 -3.52 20.29
C THR A 199 -5.88 -3.08 21.25
N ALA A 200 -5.44 -1.82 21.16
CA ALA A 200 -4.36 -1.29 21.98
C ALA A 200 -4.70 -1.30 23.48
N LEU A 201 -5.90 -0.85 23.85
CA LEU A 201 -6.38 -0.88 25.23
C LEU A 201 -6.48 -2.30 25.79
N SER A 202 -7.02 -3.25 25.00
CA SER A 202 -7.13 -4.64 25.41
C SER A 202 -5.75 -5.26 25.64
N ILE A 203 -4.77 -4.99 24.78
CA ILE A 203 -3.39 -5.46 24.95
C ILE A 203 -2.79 -4.89 26.25
N GLN A 204 -2.91 -3.57 26.48
CA GLN A 204 -2.40 -2.94 27.70
C GLN A 204 -3.06 -3.49 28.97
N GLN A 205 -4.36 -3.71 28.95
CA GLN A 205 -5.11 -4.20 30.10
C GLN A 205 -4.77 -5.66 30.41
N LEU A 206 -4.66 -6.51 29.39
CA LEU A 206 -4.28 -7.92 29.51
C LEU A 206 -2.84 -8.10 30.00
N SER A 207 -1.92 -7.23 29.57
CA SER A 207 -0.50 -7.28 29.98
C SER A 207 -0.26 -6.74 31.39
N GLY A 208 -1.21 -5.97 31.97
CA GLY A 208 -1.08 -5.41 33.30
C GLY A 208 0.14 -4.50 33.51
N GLY A 209 0.64 -3.87 32.42
CA GLY A 209 1.84 -3.02 32.43
C GLY A 209 3.17 -3.77 32.22
N ALA A 210 3.15 -5.09 32.07
CA ALA A 210 4.30 -5.89 31.63
C ALA A 210 4.40 -5.88 30.08
N ASP A 211 5.51 -6.40 29.55
CA ASP A 211 5.65 -6.58 28.11
C ASP A 211 4.58 -7.54 27.57
N PRO A 212 3.79 -7.12 26.56
CA PRO A 212 2.74 -7.95 26.02
C PRO A 212 3.29 -9.25 25.40
N THR A 213 2.68 -10.37 25.74
CA THR A 213 2.95 -11.67 25.11
C THR A 213 2.19 -11.81 23.79
N THR A 214 2.56 -12.77 22.93
CA THR A 214 1.81 -13.10 21.71
C THR A 214 0.34 -13.40 22.00
N GLY A 215 0.02 -14.04 23.12
CA GLY A 215 -1.35 -14.29 23.55
C GLY A 215 -2.13 -12.99 23.78
N HIS A 216 -1.54 -12.01 24.45
CA HIS A 216 -2.16 -10.69 24.66
C HIS A 216 -2.40 -9.97 23.33
N LEU A 217 -1.45 -10.07 22.37
CA LEU A 217 -1.61 -9.50 21.04
C LEU A 217 -2.80 -10.11 20.29
N VAL A 218 -2.90 -11.45 20.27
CA VAL A 218 -3.99 -12.18 19.59
C VAL A 218 -5.34 -11.84 20.20
N LEU A 219 -5.45 -11.86 21.54
CA LEU A 219 -6.70 -11.54 22.24
C LEU A 219 -7.12 -10.08 22.03
N GLY A 220 -6.17 -9.15 22.05
CA GLY A 220 -6.45 -7.75 21.78
C GLY A 220 -6.93 -7.52 20.35
N CYS A 221 -6.29 -8.15 19.37
CA CYS A 221 -6.75 -8.13 17.97
C CYS A 221 -8.16 -8.70 17.83
N ALA A 222 -8.42 -9.86 18.45
CA ALA A 222 -9.74 -10.48 18.44
C ALA A 222 -10.80 -9.56 19.06
N ALA A 223 -10.50 -8.89 20.17
CA ALA A 223 -11.40 -7.94 20.81
C ALA A 223 -11.78 -6.78 19.86
N GLY A 224 -10.79 -6.14 19.22
CA GLY A 224 -11.03 -5.06 18.27
C GLY A 224 -11.90 -5.48 17.08
N ILE A 225 -11.61 -6.65 16.49
CA ILE A 225 -12.37 -7.19 15.36
C ILE A 225 -13.80 -7.57 15.78
N LEU A 226 -13.97 -8.28 16.90
CA LEU A 226 -15.28 -8.74 17.39
C LEU A 226 -16.19 -7.58 17.76
N VAL A 227 -15.68 -6.54 18.41
CA VAL A 227 -16.48 -5.35 18.75
C VAL A 227 -16.99 -4.68 17.49
N CYS A 228 -16.17 -4.54 16.45
CA CYS A 228 -16.61 -3.97 15.16
C CYS A 228 -17.62 -4.87 14.43
N ALA A 229 -17.47 -6.20 14.50
CA ALA A 229 -18.44 -7.15 13.96
C ALA A 229 -19.80 -7.02 14.68
N LEU A 230 -19.80 -6.87 16.02
CA LEU A 230 -21.02 -6.65 16.81
C LEU A 230 -21.69 -5.31 16.48
N ILE A 231 -20.91 -4.26 16.27
CA ILE A 231 -21.45 -2.97 15.81
C ILE A 231 -22.07 -3.12 14.43
N GLY A 232 -21.40 -3.80 13.49
CA GLY A 232 -21.96 -4.12 12.18
C GLY A 232 -23.25 -4.94 12.26
N MET A 233 -23.31 -5.92 13.16
CA MET A 233 -24.51 -6.69 13.42
C MET A 233 -25.66 -5.81 13.95
N GLY A 234 -25.36 -4.92 14.88
CA GLY A 234 -26.32 -3.92 15.38
C GLY A 234 -26.80 -2.98 14.28
N THR A 235 -25.89 -2.52 13.41
CA THR A 235 -26.21 -1.69 12.22
C THR A 235 -27.19 -2.42 11.31
N GLY A 236 -26.90 -3.66 10.92
CA GLY A 236 -27.78 -4.49 10.12
C GLY A 236 -29.13 -4.74 10.80
N GLY A 237 -29.11 -4.94 12.13
CA GLY A 237 -30.31 -5.05 12.95
C GLY A 237 -31.19 -3.80 12.89
N LEU A 238 -30.61 -2.61 13.09
CA LEU A 238 -31.35 -1.34 13.03
C LEU A 238 -31.96 -1.10 11.64
N VAL A 239 -31.20 -1.35 10.57
CA VAL A 239 -31.67 -1.24 9.19
C VAL A 239 -32.88 -2.16 8.94
N THR A 240 -32.82 -3.42 9.43
CA THR A 240 -33.82 -4.44 9.09
C THR A 240 -35.04 -4.47 10.02
N LEU A 241 -34.88 -4.13 11.31
CA LEU A 241 -35.96 -4.16 12.29
C LEU A 241 -36.82 -2.89 12.21
N PHE A 242 -36.18 -1.75 12.00
CA PHE A 242 -36.86 -0.44 12.00
C PHE A 242 -37.07 0.12 10.59
N ASN A 243 -36.60 -0.56 9.54
CA ASN A 243 -36.64 -0.10 8.14
C ASN A 243 -36.03 1.30 7.95
N ILE A 244 -34.98 1.63 8.73
CA ILE A 244 -34.27 2.91 8.61
C ILE A 244 -33.35 2.82 7.40
N PRO A 245 -33.27 3.85 6.54
CA PRO A 245 -32.30 3.88 5.45
C PRO A 245 -30.86 3.66 5.94
N ALA A 246 -30.14 2.75 5.29
CA ALA A 246 -28.83 2.31 5.72
C ALA A 246 -27.84 3.45 5.94
N PHE A 247 -27.82 4.46 5.03
CA PHE A 247 -26.91 5.58 5.14
C PHE A 247 -27.13 6.41 6.43
N ILE A 248 -28.38 6.52 6.92
CA ILE A 248 -28.69 7.23 8.17
C ILE A 248 -28.14 6.46 9.37
N VAL A 249 -28.38 5.15 9.40
CA VAL A 249 -27.91 4.28 10.49
C VAL A 249 -26.38 4.30 10.54
N THR A 250 -25.71 4.08 9.39
CA THR A 250 -24.25 4.03 9.31
C THR A 250 -23.61 5.38 9.59
N LEU A 251 -24.24 6.49 9.19
CA LEU A 251 -23.80 7.84 9.58
C LEU A 251 -23.86 8.04 11.10
N GLY A 252 -24.94 7.61 11.75
CA GLY A 252 -25.05 7.63 13.22
C GLY A 252 -23.97 6.78 13.89
N VAL A 253 -23.76 5.56 13.40
CA VAL A 253 -22.70 4.64 13.90
C VAL A 253 -21.31 5.25 13.68
N MET A 254 -21.07 5.91 12.55
CA MET A 254 -19.82 6.62 12.27
C MET A 254 -19.49 7.63 13.38
N PHE A 255 -20.43 8.48 13.76
CA PHE A 255 -20.22 9.46 14.83
C PHE A 255 -20.05 8.81 16.19
N ILE A 256 -20.84 7.77 16.50
CA ILE A 256 -20.73 7.03 17.76
C ILE A 256 -19.35 6.36 17.87
N ALA A 257 -18.95 5.58 16.85
CA ALA A 257 -17.68 4.88 16.86
C ALA A 257 -16.48 5.84 16.93
N LYS A 258 -16.54 6.95 16.17
CA LYS A 258 -15.51 8.00 16.23
C LYS A 258 -15.45 8.64 17.62
N GLY A 259 -16.58 9.04 18.18
CA GLY A 259 -16.64 9.62 19.53
C GLY A 259 -16.09 8.68 20.60
N LEU A 260 -16.50 7.40 20.57
CA LEU A 260 -15.99 6.38 21.49
C LEU A 260 -14.48 6.13 21.32
N ALA A 261 -13.96 6.14 20.09
CA ALA A 261 -12.52 6.02 19.87
C ALA A 261 -11.74 7.15 20.57
N PHE A 262 -12.21 8.41 20.45
CA PHE A 262 -11.58 9.54 21.12
C PHE A 262 -11.75 9.50 22.64
N ILE A 263 -12.91 9.10 23.17
CA ILE A 263 -13.16 9.00 24.61
C ILE A 263 -12.24 7.93 25.22
N PHE A 264 -12.21 6.72 24.65
CA PHE A 264 -11.44 5.61 25.21
C PHE A 264 -9.93 5.81 25.09
N SER A 265 -9.47 6.50 24.04
CA SER A 265 -8.05 6.84 23.88
C SER A 265 -7.65 8.13 24.61
N GLN A 266 -8.58 8.81 25.28
CA GLN A 266 -8.34 10.13 25.87
C GLN A 266 -7.78 11.14 24.83
N SER A 267 -8.24 11.03 23.58
CA SER A 267 -7.82 11.86 22.44
C SER A 267 -6.34 11.74 22.05
N ALA A 268 -5.62 10.74 22.55
CA ALA A 268 -4.21 10.50 22.26
C ALA A 268 -3.98 9.10 21.64
N PRO A 269 -2.98 8.93 20.78
CA PRO A 269 -2.57 7.61 20.31
C PRO A 269 -2.09 6.73 21.47
N ILE A 270 -2.48 5.44 21.45
CA ILE A 270 -2.14 4.45 22.48
C ILE A 270 -1.01 3.56 21.93
N PRO A 271 0.23 3.67 22.39
CA PRO A 271 1.34 2.86 21.91
C PRO A 271 1.19 1.39 22.35
N ILE A 272 1.66 0.47 21.51
CA ILE A 272 1.69 -0.97 21.80
C ILE A 272 3.15 -1.37 21.97
N ALA A 273 3.57 -1.69 23.20
CA ALA A 273 4.95 -1.95 23.56
C ALA A 273 5.41 -3.36 23.15
N ASN A 274 5.24 -3.74 21.89
CA ASN A 274 5.73 -5.04 21.37
C ASN A 274 5.96 -4.94 19.85
N GLU A 275 7.21 -5.08 19.41
CA GLU A 275 7.55 -5.04 17.98
C GLU A 275 6.95 -6.20 17.18
N GLY A 276 6.69 -7.35 17.81
CA GLY A 276 6.00 -8.49 17.19
C GLY A 276 4.59 -8.14 16.71
N PHE A 277 3.96 -7.10 17.27
CA PHE A 277 2.67 -6.57 16.78
C PHE A 277 2.76 -6.03 15.36
N ALA A 278 3.94 -5.55 14.93
CA ALA A 278 4.17 -5.06 13.58
C ALA A 278 4.13 -6.16 12.49
N TRP A 279 4.06 -7.44 12.88
CA TRP A 279 4.14 -8.58 11.96
C TRP A 279 3.11 -8.52 10.82
N LEU A 280 1.86 -8.21 11.12
CA LEU A 280 0.82 -8.12 10.09
C LEU A 280 0.98 -6.89 9.18
N GLY A 281 1.33 -5.74 9.78
CA GLY A 281 1.44 -4.46 9.08
C GLY A 281 2.77 -4.26 8.35
N ARG A 282 3.89 -4.79 8.87
CA ARG A 282 5.25 -4.55 8.34
C ARG A 282 5.96 -5.81 7.88
N GLY A 283 5.56 -7.00 8.37
CA GLY A 283 6.20 -8.27 8.02
C GLY A 283 6.06 -8.64 6.56
N SER A 284 7.00 -9.47 6.07
CA SER A 284 7.08 -9.94 4.68
C SER A 284 7.67 -11.35 4.63
N ASP A 285 6.94 -12.34 5.22
CA ASP A 285 7.48 -13.69 5.42
C ASP A 285 7.35 -14.57 4.17
N LEU A 286 6.35 -14.35 3.34
CA LEU A 286 6.10 -15.18 2.16
C LEU A 286 6.75 -14.57 0.92
N MET A 287 7.90 -15.09 0.50
CA MET A 287 8.61 -14.69 -0.74
C MET A 287 8.86 -13.17 -0.87
N GLY A 288 8.98 -12.45 0.25
CA GLY A 288 9.17 -11.00 0.29
C GLY A 288 7.89 -10.19 0.00
N LEU A 289 6.71 -10.84 -0.04
CA LEU A 289 5.43 -10.15 -0.10
C LEU A 289 5.01 -9.68 1.30
N PRO A 290 4.48 -8.45 1.44
CA PRO A 290 3.95 -7.99 2.71
C PRO A 290 2.82 -8.90 3.22
N ASN A 291 2.83 -9.24 4.52
CA ASN A 291 1.83 -10.13 5.13
C ASN A 291 0.40 -9.60 4.95
N SER A 292 0.22 -8.29 4.96
CA SER A 292 -1.06 -7.62 4.67
C SER A 292 -1.58 -7.90 3.26
N VAL A 293 -0.69 -8.01 2.27
CA VAL A 293 -1.04 -8.33 0.88
C VAL A 293 -1.42 -9.81 0.76
N VAL A 294 -0.69 -10.70 1.43
CA VAL A 294 -1.03 -12.14 1.45
C VAL A 294 -2.42 -12.34 2.04
N LEU A 295 -2.72 -11.69 3.17
CA LEU A 295 -4.04 -11.72 3.80
C LEU A 295 -5.13 -11.16 2.88
N MET A 296 -4.87 -10.04 2.21
CA MET A 296 -5.78 -9.45 1.23
C MET A 296 -6.13 -10.45 0.12
N LEU A 297 -5.14 -11.06 -0.50
CA LEU A 297 -5.36 -12.01 -1.59
C LEU A 297 -6.14 -13.26 -1.13
N LEU A 298 -5.84 -13.77 0.06
CA LEU A 298 -6.60 -14.87 0.68
C LEU A 298 -8.07 -14.50 0.87
N LEU A 299 -8.35 -13.33 1.45
CA LEU A 299 -9.72 -12.87 1.69
C LEU A 299 -10.48 -12.60 0.39
N TYR A 300 -9.82 -12.08 -0.66
CA TYR A 300 -10.42 -11.93 -1.98
C TYR A 300 -10.76 -13.28 -2.61
N GLY A 301 -9.89 -14.30 -2.45
CA GLY A 301 -10.17 -15.68 -2.87
C GLY A 301 -11.40 -16.24 -2.16
N ILE A 302 -11.47 -16.12 -0.84
CA ILE A 302 -12.62 -16.57 -0.04
C ILE A 302 -13.90 -15.83 -0.46
N ALA A 303 -13.84 -14.50 -0.57
CA ALA A 303 -14.99 -13.68 -0.97
C ALA A 303 -15.47 -14.03 -2.37
N HIS A 304 -14.55 -14.29 -3.32
CA HIS A 304 -14.90 -14.74 -4.66
C HIS A 304 -15.68 -16.06 -4.61
N VAL A 305 -15.20 -17.06 -3.86
CA VAL A 305 -15.90 -18.35 -3.70
C VAL A 305 -17.28 -18.13 -3.06
N ILE A 306 -17.38 -17.32 -2.00
CA ILE A 306 -18.66 -17.02 -1.35
C ILE A 306 -19.65 -16.40 -2.34
N MET A 307 -19.23 -15.40 -3.08
CA MET A 307 -20.12 -14.64 -3.98
C MET A 307 -20.51 -15.40 -5.24
N THR A 308 -19.65 -16.30 -5.73
CA THR A 308 -19.89 -17.00 -7.01
C THR A 308 -20.45 -18.43 -6.84
N HIS A 309 -20.04 -19.13 -5.76
CA HIS A 309 -20.31 -20.56 -5.63
C HIS A 309 -21.27 -20.93 -4.49
N THR A 310 -21.65 -19.96 -3.61
CA THR A 310 -22.54 -20.28 -2.47
C THR A 310 -23.96 -19.72 -2.63
N SER A 311 -24.89 -20.27 -1.83
CA SER A 311 -26.27 -19.72 -1.73
C SER A 311 -26.28 -18.30 -1.15
N ILE A 312 -25.37 -17.97 -0.23
CA ILE A 312 -25.27 -16.64 0.36
C ILE A 312 -24.99 -15.60 -0.73
N GLY A 313 -24.05 -15.85 -1.65
CA GLY A 313 -23.77 -14.96 -2.76
C GLY A 313 -25.02 -14.74 -3.63
N ARG A 314 -25.74 -15.81 -4.00
CA ARG A 314 -27.00 -15.71 -4.75
C ARG A 314 -28.06 -14.87 -3.99
N TYR A 315 -28.16 -15.03 -2.68
CA TYR A 315 -29.10 -14.26 -1.87
C TYR A 315 -28.73 -12.77 -1.84
N ILE A 316 -27.45 -12.43 -1.73
CA ILE A 316 -26.96 -11.04 -1.76
C ILE A 316 -27.37 -10.37 -3.09
N TYR A 317 -27.14 -11.03 -4.24
CA TYR A 317 -27.56 -10.50 -5.54
C TYR A 317 -29.07 -10.42 -5.69
N ALA A 318 -29.83 -11.41 -5.21
CA ALA A 318 -31.29 -11.43 -5.26
C ALA A 318 -31.90 -10.27 -4.44
N VAL A 319 -31.40 -10.08 -3.20
CA VAL A 319 -31.85 -8.97 -2.33
C VAL A 319 -31.56 -7.61 -2.98
N GLY A 320 -30.39 -7.45 -3.60
CA GLY A 320 -30.02 -6.22 -4.26
C GLY A 320 -30.78 -5.93 -5.56
N GLY A 321 -31.22 -6.97 -6.26
CA GLY A 321 -31.99 -6.82 -7.49
C GLY A 321 -33.46 -6.43 -7.24
N ASN A 322 -34.12 -7.15 -6.34
CA ASN A 322 -35.48 -6.85 -5.89
C ASN A 322 -35.74 -7.53 -4.52
N PRO A 323 -35.71 -6.79 -3.42
CA PRO A 323 -35.90 -7.35 -2.07
C PRO A 323 -37.26 -8.04 -1.89
N GLU A 324 -38.35 -7.50 -2.50
CA GLU A 324 -39.68 -8.08 -2.38
C GLU A 324 -39.81 -9.38 -3.15
N ALA A 325 -39.33 -9.44 -4.39
CA ALA A 325 -39.29 -10.66 -5.16
C ALA A 325 -38.40 -11.75 -4.47
N ALA A 326 -37.25 -11.36 -3.93
CA ALA A 326 -36.38 -12.25 -3.16
C ALA A 326 -37.12 -12.83 -1.94
N ARG A 327 -37.83 -11.98 -1.18
CA ARG A 327 -38.64 -12.39 -0.02
C ARG A 327 -39.74 -13.39 -0.41
N LEU A 328 -40.48 -13.10 -1.48
CA LEU A 328 -41.53 -13.99 -1.99
C LEU A 328 -40.97 -15.34 -2.48
N SER A 329 -39.70 -15.36 -2.94
CA SER A 329 -38.99 -16.57 -3.33
C SER A 329 -38.33 -17.32 -2.14
N GLY A 330 -38.62 -16.91 -0.90
CA GLY A 330 -38.14 -17.58 0.31
C GLY A 330 -36.73 -17.15 0.77
N VAL A 331 -36.15 -16.11 0.19
CA VAL A 331 -34.85 -15.58 0.64
C VAL A 331 -35.04 -14.85 1.98
N PRO A 332 -34.24 -15.15 3.02
CA PRO A 332 -34.34 -14.49 4.33
C PRO A 332 -33.67 -13.12 4.32
N VAL A 333 -34.30 -12.13 3.66
CA VAL A 333 -33.76 -10.78 3.36
C VAL A 333 -33.14 -10.12 4.60
N LYS A 334 -33.83 -10.16 5.75
CA LYS A 334 -33.32 -9.55 6.98
C LYS A 334 -32.00 -10.15 7.44
N TRP A 335 -31.87 -11.48 7.41
CA TRP A 335 -30.63 -12.17 7.77
C TRP A 335 -29.50 -11.88 6.79
N VAL A 336 -29.79 -11.79 5.50
CA VAL A 336 -28.79 -11.43 4.48
C VAL A 336 -28.24 -10.03 4.77
N LEU A 337 -29.09 -9.05 5.05
CA LEU A 337 -28.64 -7.70 5.38
C LEU A 337 -27.83 -7.67 6.69
N VAL A 338 -28.32 -8.30 7.76
CA VAL A 338 -27.54 -8.37 9.02
C VAL A 338 -26.18 -9.03 8.79
N PHE A 339 -26.11 -10.13 8.05
CA PHE A 339 -24.86 -10.81 7.72
C PHE A 339 -23.89 -9.89 6.97
N VAL A 340 -24.37 -9.17 5.96
CA VAL A 340 -23.54 -8.29 5.13
C VAL A 340 -22.93 -7.14 5.95
N TYR A 341 -23.74 -6.48 6.82
CA TYR A 341 -23.23 -5.43 7.69
C TYR A 341 -22.30 -5.97 8.79
N THR A 342 -22.58 -7.17 9.33
CA THR A 342 -21.70 -7.83 10.28
C THR A 342 -20.33 -8.11 9.65
N LEU A 343 -20.32 -8.64 8.44
CA LEU A 343 -19.08 -8.93 7.71
C LEU A 343 -18.34 -7.63 7.36
N CYS A 344 -19.05 -6.58 6.96
CA CYS A 344 -18.44 -5.27 6.70
C CYS A 344 -17.78 -4.71 7.96
N GLY A 345 -18.46 -4.75 9.10
CA GLY A 345 -17.90 -4.34 10.39
C GLY A 345 -16.69 -5.19 10.82
N LEU A 346 -16.74 -6.52 10.61
CA LEU A 346 -15.62 -7.43 10.89
C LEU A 346 -14.39 -7.07 10.06
N LEU A 347 -14.57 -6.84 8.75
CA LEU A 347 -13.48 -6.48 7.85
C LEU A 347 -12.94 -5.06 8.13
N ALA A 348 -13.81 -4.13 8.55
CA ALA A 348 -13.37 -2.81 9.04
C ALA A 348 -12.56 -2.94 10.34
N GLY A 349 -12.99 -3.82 11.25
CA GLY A 349 -12.24 -4.16 12.47
C GLY A 349 -10.86 -4.74 12.15
N LEU A 350 -10.79 -5.68 11.21
CA LEU A 350 -9.52 -6.25 10.74
C LEU A 350 -8.63 -5.17 10.10
N GLY A 351 -9.21 -4.28 9.28
CA GLY A 351 -8.49 -3.12 8.75
C GLY A 351 -7.90 -2.23 9.84
N GLY A 352 -8.64 -2.03 10.95
CA GLY A 352 -8.15 -1.27 12.10
C GLY A 352 -6.98 -1.94 12.83
N VAL A 353 -7.02 -3.26 13.00
CA VAL A 353 -5.89 -4.05 13.53
C VAL A 353 -4.68 -3.94 12.61
N MET A 354 -4.86 -4.02 11.28
CA MET A 354 -3.77 -3.88 10.30
C MET A 354 -3.13 -2.49 10.36
N GLU A 355 -3.94 -1.44 10.45
CA GLU A 355 -3.48 -0.05 10.57
C GLU A 355 -2.73 0.16 11.88
N ALA A 356 -3.28 -0.33 13.00
CA ALA A 356 -2.61 -0.31 14.29
C ALA A 356 -1.29 -1.11 14.29
N SER A 357 -1.24 -2.26 13.61
CA SER A 357 -0.03 -3.07 13.42
C SER A 357 1.04 -2.35 12.59
N LEU A 358 0.62 -1.60 11.56
CA LEU A 358 1.53 -0.82 10.74
C LEU A 358 2.23 0.29 11.55
N HIS A 359 1.50 0.95 12.43
CA HIS A 359 2.00 2.09 13.22
C HIS A 359 2.43 1.71 14.64
N ILE A 360 2.17 0.47 15.08
CA ILE A 360 2.39 -0.02 16.47
C ILE A 360 1.65 0.86 17.47
N THR A 361 0.44 1.31 17.10
CA THR A 361 -0.36 2.23 17.93
C THR A 361 -1.84 2.16 17.57
N GLY A 362 -2.70 2.30 18.56
CA GLY A 362 -4.13 2.56 18.37
C GLY A 362 -4.38 4.07 18.32
N ASP A 363 -4.56 4.64 17.13
CA ASP A 363 -4.77 6.09 16.94
C ASP A 363 -6.26 6.38 16.66
N PRO A 364 -6.94 7.20 17.46
CA PRO A 364 -8.35 7.59 17.23
C PRO A 364 -8.56 8.41 15.96
N LYS A 365 -7.51 8.92 15.33
CA LYS A 365 -7.56 9.64 14.06
C LYS A 365 -7.43 8.74 12.83
N SER A 366 -7.09 7.47 13.02
CA SER A 366 -6.99 6.49 11.93
C SER A 366 -8.30 6.38 11.16
N GLY A 367 -8.23 5.92 9.93
CA GLY A 367 -9.41 5.65 9.10
C GLY A 367 -10.17 6.89 8.61
N THR A 368 -9.70 8.11 8.87
CA THR A 368 -10.38 9.34 8.42
C THR A 368 -10.47 9.38 6.89
N LEU A 369 -11.69 9.53 6.35
CA LEU A 369 -12.03 9.53 4.92
C LEU A 369 -11.75 8.19 4.18
N VAL A 370 -11.43 7.12 4.89
CA VAL A 370 -11.22 5.79 4.28
C VAL A 370 -12.53 5.23 3.73
N GLU A 371 -13.69 5.53 4.34
CA GLU A 371 -15.01 5.17 3.81
C GLU A 371 -15.21 5.64 2.38
N LEU A 372 -14.78 6.86 2.05
CA LEU A 372 -14.88 7.40 0.70
C LEU A 372 -13.97 6.69 -0.29
N GLN A 373 -12.75 6.33 0.14
CA GLN A 373 -11.81 5.56 -0.69
C GLN A 373 -12.33 4.15 -0.96
N VAL A 374 -12.94 3.51 0.04
CA VAL A 374 -13.55 2.18 -0.06
C VAL A 374 -14.73 2.20 -1.02
N ILE A 375 -15.64 3.18 -0.88
CA ILE A 375 -16.79 3.35 -1.80
C ILE A 375 -16.29 3.61 -3.22
N ALA A 376 -15.30 4.52 -3.38
CA ALA A 376 -14.69 4.79 -4.68
C ALA A 376 -14.11 3.53 -5.33
N ALA A 377 -13.37 2.71 -4.57
CA ALA A 377 -12.81 1.46 -5.05
C ALA A 377 -13.89 0.49 -5.56
N VAL A 378 -15.00 0.36 -4.81
CA VAL A 378 -16.11 -0.52 -5.17
C VAL A 378 -16.84 -0.03 -6.43
N VAL A 379 -17.13 1.28 -6.52
CA VAL A 379 -17.86 1.88 -7.66
C VAL A 379 -16.99 1.91 -8.92
N VAL A 380 -15.74 2.36 -8.82
CA VAL A 380 -14.74 2.31 -9.91
C VAL A 380 -14.52 0.87 -10.37
N GLY A 381 -14.59 -0.08 -9.42
CA GLY A 381 -14.55 -1.52 -9.70
C GLY A 381 -15.76 -2.06 -10.48
N GLY A 382 -16.80 -1.24 -10.71
CA GLY A 382 -17.97 -1.57 -11.52
C GLY A 382 -19.13 -2.20 -10.73
N THR A 383 -19.16 -2.03 -9.41
CA THR A 383 -20.33 -2.37 -8.59
C THR A 383 -21.36 -1.23 -8.66
N SER A 384 -22.61 -1.53 -9.01
CA SER A 384 -23.65 -0.53 -9.15
C SER A 384 -24.22 -0.09 -7.80
N LEU A 385 -24.30 1.22 -7.59
CA LEU A 385 -24.96 1.82 -6.41
C LEU A 385 -26.49 1.56 -6.37
N ALA A 386 -27.10 1.19 -7.50
CA ALA A 386 -28.49 0.79 -7.55
C ALA A 386 -28.73 -0.62 -6.98
N GLY A 387 -27.67 -1.39 -6.69
CA GLY A 387 -27.74 -2.76 -6.19
C GLY A 387 -27.84 -3.81 -7.30
N GLY A 388 -27.78 -5.08 -6.88
CA GLY A 388 -27.97 -6.26 -7.75
C GLY A 388 -26.82 -6.59 -8.71
N GLN A 389 -25.83 -5.73 -8.84
CA GLN A 389 -24.71 -5.89 -9.77
C GLN A 389 -23.37 -5.53 -9.13
N GLY A 390 -22.36 -6.37 -9.36
CA GLY A 390 -21.00 -6.15 -8.86
C GLY A 390 -20.16 -7.43 -8.95
N LYS A 391 -18.85 -7.28 -8.92
CA LYS A 391 -17.90 -8.43 -8.93
C LYS A 391 -16.78 -8.15 -7.93
N ILE A 392 -16.45 -9.13 -7.09
CA ILE A 392 -15.35 -9.01 -6.11
C ILE A 392 -14.01 -8.70 -6.80
N PHE A 393 -13.71 -9.36 -7.93
CA PHE A 393 -12.51 -9.06 -8.70
C PHE A 393 -12.50 -7.63 -9.24
N GLY A 394 -13.65 -7.10 -9.68
CA GLY A 394 -13.76 -5.71 -10.10
C GLY A 394 -13.41 -4.74 -8.97
N THR A 395 -13.87 -5.02 -7.75
CA THR A 395 -13.51 -4.23 -6.55
C THR A 395 -12.02 -4.24 -6.28
N LEU A 396 -11.32 -5.37 -6.43
CA LEU A 396 -9.87 -5.43 -6.29
C LEU A 396 -9.17 -4.51 -7.30
N VAL A 397 -9.59 -4.56 -8.57
CA VAL A 397 -9.06 -3.67 -9.61
C VAL A 397 -9.35 -2.20 -9.27
N GLY A 398 -10.57 -1.88 -8.80
CA GLY A 398 -10.92 -0.54 -8.35
C GLY A 398 -10.06 -0.06 -7.18
N ALA A 399 -9.82 -0.91 -6.19
CA ALA A 399 -8.91 -0.62 -5.09
C ALA A 399 -7.47 -0.33 -5.58
N LEU A 400 -6.97 -1.13 -6.53
CA LEU A 400 -5.67 -0.89 -7.16
C LEU A 400 -5.63 0.44 -7.91
N ILE A 401 -6.69 0.81 -8.63
CA ILE A 401 -6.80 2.12 -9.30
C ILE A 401 -6.65 3.26 -8.27
N ILE A 402 -7.40 3.21 -7.17
CA ILE A 402 -7.31 4.22 -6.10
C ILE A 402 -5.89 4.26 -5.50
N GLY A 403 -5.29 3.09 -5.26
CA GLY A 403 -3.92 2.99 -4.73
C GLY A 403 -2.87 3.56 -5.68
N VAL A 404 -2.99 3.28 -6.98
CA VAL A 404 -2.08 3.80 -8.02
C VAL A 404 -2.21 5.32 -8.15
N ILE A 405 -3.45 5.86 -8.14
CA ILE A 405 -3.67 7.32 -8.14
C ILE A 405 -3.01 7.96 -6.91
N ARG A 406 -3.22 7.41 -5.71
CA ARG A 406 -2.62 7.90 -4.46
C ARG A 406 -1.09 7.90 -4.54
N ASN A 407 -0.52 6.79 -4.98
CA ASN A 407 0.93 6.66 -5.10
C ASN A 407 1.51 7.63 -6.13
N GLY A 408 0.85 7.78 -7.29
CA GLY A 408 1.26 8.76 -8.30
C GLY A 408 1.26 10.18 -7.77
N MET A 409 0.22 10.58 -7.03
CA MET A 409 0.17 11.91 -6.38
C MET A 409 1.27 12.08 -5.34
N ASN A 410 1.57 11.06 -4.54
CA ASN A 410 2.67 11.10 -3.57
C ASN A 410 4.04 11.23 -4.25
N LEU A 411 4.29 10.46 -5.32
CA LEU A 411 5.55 10.51 -6.06
C LEU A 411 5.77 11.85 -6.78
N THR A 412 4.68 12.54 -7.14
CA THR A 412 4.73 13.86 -7.79
C THR A 412 4.64 15.02 -6.79
N GLY A 413 4.63 14.75 -5.49
CA GLY A 413 4.63 15.78 -4.44
C GLY A 413 3.31 16.55 -4.30
N VAL A 414 2.18 15.97 -4.75
CA VAL A 414 0.86 16.60 -4.58
C VAL A 414 0.47 16.64 -3.11
N GLU A 415 0.14 17.83 -2.59
CA GLU A 415 -0.26 18.04 -1.21
C GLU A 415 -1.50 17.22 -0.81
N ALA A 416 -1.55 16.78 0.47
CA ALA A 416 -2.61 15.92 0.99
C ALA A 416 -4.03 16.50 0.79
N HIS A 417 -4.20 17.81 0.92
CA HIS A 417 -5.49 18.46 0.71
C HIS A 417 -5.95 18.40 -0.75
N MET A 418 -5.02 18.56 -1.70
CA MET A 418 -5.30 18.43 -3.13
C MET A 418 -5.64 16.99 -3.51
N GLN A 419 -5.02 16.00 -2.84
CA GLN A 419 -5.39 14.58 -3.03
C GLN A 419 -6.86 14.33 -2.71
N SER A 420 -7.41 14.97 -1.67
CA SER A 420 -8.83 14.85 -1.32
C SER A 420 -9.74 15.42 -2.43
N VAL A 421 -9.34 16.50 -3.08
CA VAL A 421 -10.07 17.06 -4.24
C VAL A 421 -10.08 16.06 -5.41
N VAL A 422 -8.93 15.45 -5.70
CA VAL A 422 -8.81 14.43 -6.77
C VAL A 422 -9.71 13.23 -6.47
N TYR A 423 -9.73 12.72 -5.23
CA TYR A 423 -10.64 11.64 -4.86
C TYR A 423 -12.10 12.01 -5.05
N GLY A 424 -12.52 13.22 -4.65
CA GLY A 424 -13.88 13.70 -4.88
C GLY A 424 -14.26 13.69 -6.36
N VAL A 425 -13.38 14.19 -7.23
CA VAL A 425 -13.58 14.19 -8.68
C VAL A 425 -13.67 12.76 -9.24
N VAL A 426 -12.78 11.86 -8.82
CA VAL A 426 -12.78 10.44 -9.25
C VAL A 426 -14.09 9.76 -8.88
N ILE A 427 -14.59 9.97 -7.64
CA ILE A 427 -15.88 9.42 -7.18
C ILE A 427 -17.02 9.94 -8.05
N LEU A 428 -17.09 11.26 -8.29
CA LEU A 428 -18.15 11.86 -9.11
C LEU A 428 -18.15 11.30 -10.54
N ILE A 429 -16.98 11.19 -11.17
CA ILE A 429 -16.85 10.60 -12.51
C ILE A 429 -17.31 9.14 -12.50
N ALA A 430 -16.90 8.34 -11.52
CA ALA A 430 -17.27 6.93 -11.42
C ALA A 430 -18.79 6.77 -11.28
N VAL A 431 -19.43 7.57 -10.42
CA VAL A 431 -20.88 7.56 -10.23
C VAL A 431 -21.62 8.02 -11.50
N MET A 432 -21.11 9.05 -12.18
CA MET A 432 -21.70 9.51 -13.46
C MET A 432 -21.68 8.41 -14.52
N VAL A 433 -20.53 7.71 -14.65
CA VAL A 433 -20.39 6.58 -15.59
C VAL A 433 -21.35 5.44 -15.25
N ASP A 434 -21.50 5.08 -13.97
CA ASP A 434 -22.46 4.07 -13.51
C ASP A 434 -23.91 4.47 -13.89
N GLN A 435 -24.31 5.71 -13.62
CA GLN A 435 -25.64 6.20 -13.94
C GLN A 435 -25.92 6.23 -15.44
N LEU A 436 -24.94 6.58 -16.27
CA LEU A 436 -25.09 6.57 -17.73
C LEU A 436 -25.28 5.13 -18.25
N LYS A 437 -24.50 4.17 -17.73
CA LYS A 437 -24.67 2.74 -18.07
C LYS A 437 -26.04 2.22 -17.70
N ASN A 438 -26.51 2.52 -16.49
CA ASN A 438 -27.81 2.08 -16.00
C ASN A 438 -28.99 2.69 -16.81
N ARG A 439 -28.85 3.93 -17.29
CA ARG A 439 -29.85 4.55 -18.19
C ARG A 439 -29.88 3.85 -19.56
N ALA A 440 -28.71 3.59 -20.14
CA ALA A 440 -28.64 2.90 -21.44
C ALA A 440 -29.23 1.48 -21.40
N GLN A 441 -29.11 0.76 -20.28
CA GLN A 441 -29.71 -0.57 -20.11
C GLN A 441 -31.23 -0.55 -19.91
N LYS A 442 -31.82 0.56 -19.43
CA LYS A 442 -33.27 0.70 -19.28
C LYS A 442 -33.97 1.13 -20.55
N THR A 443 -33.24 1.62 -21.55
CA THR A 443 -33.78 2.14 -22.82
C THR A 443 -33.75 1.08 -23.93
N ASN A 444 -33.02 -0.02 -23.73
CA ASN A 444 -33.01 -1.23 -24.57
C ASN A 444 -33.85 -2.33 -23.91
#